data_d2f0b8be0bce23f92872f7ab57ca247d
#
_entry.id   d2f0b8be0bce23f92872f7ab57ca247d
#
_cell.length_a   1.000
_cell.length_b   1.000
_cell.length_c   1.000
_cell.angle_alpha   90.00
_cell.angle_beta   90.00
_cell.angle_gamma   90.00
#
_symmetry.space_group_name_H-M   'P 1'
#
loop_
_entity.id
_entity.type
_entity.pdbx_description
1 polymer ?
#
loop_
_entity_poly.entity_id
_entity_poly.type
_entity_poly.pdbx_seq_one_letter_code
_entity_poly.pdbx_strand_id
1 'polypeptide(L)'
;VKELAMSMFSILGVSGSAISSQAQRLNVVASNLANADAVAGPDGQSYKARQVVFQTVPMGDQATAGVKVQNITESEAPGRRVHNPHHPSADGEGYVTHSNVNPVEEMVNMISPRALTRTTSRS
;
A
#
# COMPACT_ATOMS: atom_id res chain seq x y z
N VAL A 1 4.40 -17.09 36.93
CA VAL A 1 3.48 -15.97 36.77
C VAL A 1 4.16 -14.84 36.01
N LYS A 2 5.39 -14.55 36.39
CA LYS A 2 6.14 -13.49 35.75
C LYS A 2 6.40 -13.78 34.27
N GLU A 3 6.74 -15.03 33.98
CA GLU A 3 6.99 -15.42 32.60
C GLU A 3 5.72 -15.35 31.76
N LEU A 4 4.60 -15.69 32.36
CA LEU A 4 3.33 -15.61 31.66
C LEU A 4 2.98 -14.16 31.33
N ALA A 5 3.20 -13.26 32.28
CA ALA A 5 2.89 -11.85 32.04
C ALA A 5 3.75 -11.29 30.94
N MET A 6 5.05 -11.62 30.92
CA MET A 6 5.92 -11.11 29.87
C MET A 6 5.56 -11.70 28.51
N SER A 7 5.15 -12.96 28.48
CA SER A 7 4.70 -13.56 27.23
C SER A 7 3.45 -12.87 26.72
N MET A 8 2.53 -12.53 27.60
CA MET A 8 1.33 -11.81 27.17
C MET A 8 1.65 -10.42 26.67
N PHE A 9 2.57 -9.73 27.31
CA PHE A 9 2.98 -8.40 26.82
C PHE A 9 3.66 -8.51 25.47
N SER A 10 4.45 -9.56 25.25
CA SER A 10 5.07 -9.76 23.95
C SER A 10 4.03 -9.98 22.87
N ILE A 11 3.01 -10.78 23.16
CA ILE A 11 1.94 -11.04 22.21
C ILE A 11 1.21 -9.74 21.87
N LEU A 12 0.90 -8.93 22.91
CA LEU A 12 0.22 -7.67 22.68
C LEU A 12 1.06 -6.72 21.85
N GLY A 13 2.38 -6.71 22.08
CA GLY A 13 3.27 -5.86 21.30
C GLY A 13 3.31 -6.26 19.84
N VAL A 14 3.41 -7.56 19.57
CA VAL A 14 3.42 -8.06 18.21
C VAL A 14 2.09 -7.76 17.52
N SER A 15 0.99 -8.02 18.21
CA SER A 15 -0.33 -7.77 17.64
C SER A 15 -0.54 -6.27 17.38
N GLY A 16 -0.09 -5.43 18.30
CA GLY A 16 -0.21 -3.99 18.12
C GLY A 16 0.57 -3.49 16.94
N SER A 17 1.78 -4.00 16.74
CA SER A 17 2.59 -3.59 15.60
C SER A 17 1.95 -4.04 14.29
N ALA A 18 1.37 -5.24 14.27
CA ALA A 18 0.71 -5.74 13.08
C ALA A 18 -0.51 -4.90 12.73
N ILE A 19 -1.30 -4.56 13.75
CA ILE A 19 -2.48 -3.73 13.53
C ILE A 19 -2.09 -2.35 13.01
N SER A 20 -1.07 -1.75 13.59
CA SER A 20 -0.60 -0.44 13.16
C SER A 20 -0.11 -0.48 11.72
N SER A 21 0.64 -1.52 11.37
CA SER A 21 1.15 -1.65 10.02
C SER A 21 0.03 -1.86 9.01
N GLN A 22 -0.98 -2.65 9.38
CA GLN A 22 -2.11 -2.86 8.49
C GLN A 22 -2.94 -1.60 8.35
N ALA A 23 -3.06 -0.81 9.41
CA ALA A 23 -3.78 0.46 9.32
C ALA A 23 -3.08 1.40 8.34
N GLN A 24 -1.76 1.44 8.35
CA GLN A 24 -1.02 2.27 7.40
C GLN A 24 -1.20 1.75 5.99
N ARG A 25 -1.17 0.42 5.80
CA ARG A 25 -1.40 -0.15 4.48
C ARG A 25 -2.79 0.20 3.97
N LEU A 26 -3.79 0.11 4.82
CA LEU A 26 -5.15 0.46 4.41
C LEU A 26 -5.27 1.93 4.06
N ASN A 27 -4.57 2.79 4.77
CA ASN A 27 -4.56 4.21 4.43
C ASN A 27 -3.95 4.45 3.05
N VAL A 28 -2.87 3.73 2.73
CA VAL A 28 -2.24 3.85 1.43
C VAL A 28 -3.17 3.32 0.34
N VAL A 29 -3.80 2.17 0.57
CA VAL A 29 -4.73 1.61 -0.39
C VAL A 29 -5.91 2.55 -0.61
N ALA A 30 -6.44 3.13 0.46
CA ALA A 30 -7.54 4.07 0.34
C ALA A 30 -7.14 5.31 -0.45
N SER A 31 -5.92 5.80 -0.23
CA SER A 31 -5.41 6.92 -1.00
C SER A 31 -5.28 6.57 -2.47
N ASN A 32 -4.77 5.37 -2.76
CA ASN A 32 -4.67 4.93 -4.16
C ASN A 32 -6.05 4.86 -4.80
N LEU A 33 -7.03 4.31 -4.10
CA LEU A 33 -8.38 4.21 -4.64
C LEU A 33 -9.00 5.59 -4.86
N ALA A 34 -8.81 6.48 -3.90
CA ALA A 34 -9.37 7.82 -4.00
C ALA A 34 -8.79 8.58 -5.20
N ASN A 35 -7.57 8.26 -5.59
CA ASN A 35 -6.89 8.95 -6.67
C ASN A 35 -6.79 8.12 -7.95
N ALA A 36 -7.53 7.01 -8.01
CA ALA A 36 -7.43 6.11 -9.16
C ALA A 36 -7.82 6.80 -10.46
N ASP A 37 -8.79 7.70 -10.41
CA ASP A 37 -9.26 8.42 -11.59
C ASP A 37 -8.67 9.80 -11.70
N ALA A 38 -7.72 10.16 -10.84
CA ALA A 38 -7.09 11.47 -10.92
C ALA A 38 -6.34 11.59 -12.23
N VAL A 39 -6.37 12.79 -12.81
CA VAL A 39 -5.71 13.06 -14.08
C VAL A 39 -4.48 13.92 -13.85
N ALA A 40 -3.54 13.82 -14.78
CA ALA A 40 -2.33 14.62 -14.72
C ALA A 40 -2.68 16.11 -14.77
N GLY A 41 -1.98 16.87 -13.94
CA GLY A 41 -2.13 18.32 -13.95
C GLY A 41 -1.34 18.97 -15.07
N PRO A 42 -1.24 20.30 -15.02
CA PRO A 42 -0.51 21.03 -16.07
C PRO A 42 0.96 20.65 -16.17
N ASP A 43 1.52 20.11 -15.09
CA ASP A 43 2.92 19.68 -15.07
C ASP A 43 3.10 18.31 -15.70
N GLY A 44 2.04 17.66 -16.14
CA GLY A 44 2.10 16.35 -16.75
C GLY A 44 2.26 15.22 -15.75
N GLN A 45 2.20 15.49 -14.45
CA GLN A 45 2.38 14.50 -13.41
C GLN A 45 1.06 13.94 -12.96
N SER A 46 0.89 12.64 -13.04
CA SER A 46 -0.31 11.98 -12.54
C SER A 46 0.01 11.33 -11.20
N TYR A 47 -1.04 11.00 -10.46
CA TYR A 47 -0.87 10.26 -9.21
C TYR A 47 -0.23 8.92 -9.49
N LYS A 48 0.73 8.55 -8.67
CA LYS A 48 1.39 7.25 -8.78
C LYS A 48 0.96 6.38 -7.62
N ALA A 49 0.66 5.13 -7.92
CA ALA A 49 0.26 4.18 -6.89
C ALA A 49 1.36 4.03 -5.85
N ARG A 50 0.97 4.04 -4.59
CA ARG A 50 1.89 3.90 -3.48
C ARG A 50 1.78 2.51 -2.89
N GLN A 51 2.88 2.02 -2.39
CA GLN A 51 2.96 0.70 -1.78
C GLN A 51 3.71 0.79 -0.48
N VAL A 52 3.26 -0.01 0.48
CA VAL A 52 3.89 -0.06 1.79
C VAL A 52 4.87 -1.23 1.80
N VAL A 53 6.09 -0.95 2.23
CA VAL A 53 7.11 -1.97 2.42
C VAL A 53 7.23 -2.24 3.91
N PHE A 54 7.00 -3.49 4.29
CA PHE A 54 7.05 -3.90 5.69
C PHE A 54 8.42 -4.42 6.05
N GLN A 55 8.74 -4.31 7.31
CA GLN A 55 10.00 -4.80 7.85
C GLN A 55 9.72 -5.54 9.14
N THR A 56 10.35 -6.69 9.30
CA THR A 56 10.28 -7.43 10.55
C THR A 56 11.21 -6.78 11.56
N VAL A 57 10.71 -6.55 12.76
CA VAL A 57 11.44 -5.87 13.80
C VAL A 57 11.44 -6.75 15.05
N PRO A 58 12.60 -7.02 15.65
CA PRO A 58 12.61 -7.75 16.91
C PRO A 58 11.94 -6.94 18.01
N MET A 59 11.19 -7.62 18.85
CA MET A 59 10.46 -6.97 19.92
C MET A 59 10.79 -7.67 21.23
N GLY A 60 11.62 -7.04 22.04
CA GLY A 60 12.03 -7.59 23.30
C GLY A 60 12.96 -8.77 23.11
N ASP A 61 12.47 -9.95 23.43
CA ASP A 61 13.25 -11.17 23.29
C ASP A 61 13.48 -11.52 21.84
N GLN A 62 14.50 -12.35 21.60
CA GLN A 62 14.81 -12.80 20.26
C GLN A 62 13.69 -13.62 19.63
N ALA A 63 12.89 -14.25 20.47
CA ALA A 63 11.86 -15.13 19.95
C ALA A 63 10.67 -14.41 19.37
N THR A 64 10.54 -13.11 19.65
CA THR A 64 9.39 -12.36 19.20
C THR A 64 9.79 -11.36 18.12
N ALA A 65 8.90 -11.19 17.17
CA ALA A 65 9.11 -10.24 16.09
C ALA A 65 7.82 -9.51 15.80
N GLY A 66 7.95 -8.22 15.54
CA GLY A 66 6.84 -7.40 15.13
C GLY A 66 7.02 -6.94 13.71
N VAL A 67 6.11 -6.12 13.26
CA VAL A 67 6.11 -5.59 11.90
C VAL A 67 6.01 -4.09 11.98
N LYS A 68 6.78 -3.41 11.16
CA LYS A 68 6.63 -1.98 11.01
C LYS A 68 6.75 -1.60 9.55
N VAL A 69 6.22 -0.44 9.22
CA VAL A 69 6.35 0.07 7.88
C VAL A 69 7.76 0.62 7.72
N GLN A 70 8.52 -0.01 6.83
CA GLN A 70 9.88 0.43 6.55
C GLN A 70 9.86 1.67 5.66
N ASN A 71 9.00 1.67 4.67
CA ASN A 71 9.02 2.69 3.65
C ASN A 71 7.69 2.68 2.90
N ILE A 72 7.38 3.81 2.29
CA ILE A 72 6.27 3.90 1.36
C ILE A 72 6.87 4.32 0.03
N THR A 73 6.75 3.45 -0.97
CA THR A 73 7.33 3.68 -2.28
C THR A 73 6.24 4.01 -3.28
N GLU A 74 6.62 4.65 -4.37
CA GLU A 74 5.71 4.95 -5.46
C GLU A 74 6.06 4.10 -6.65
N SER A 75 5.02 3.59 -7.31
CA SER A 75 5.21 2.84 -8.54
C SER A 75 5.67 3.79 -9.64
N GLU A 76 6.66 3.34 -10.41
CA GLU A 76 7.18 4.14 -11.51
C GLU A 76 6.51 3.79 -12.83
N ALA A 77 5.55 2.89 -12.83
CA ALA A 77 4.84 2.53 -14.04
C ALA A 77 4.13 3.76 -14.61
N PRO A 78 4.03 3.86 -15.93
CA PRO A 78 3.34 4.99 -16.53
C PRO A 78 1.85 4.97 -16.21
N GLY A 79 1.25 6.15 -16.15
CA GLY A 79 -0.16 6.27 -15.93
C GLY A 79 -0.96 5.80 -17.14
N ARG A 80 -2.23 5.58 -16.92
CA ARG A 80 -3.12 5.12 -17.98
C ARG A 80 -3.51 6.29 -18.88
N ARG A 81 -3.30 6.15 -20.16
CA ARG A 81 -3.67 7.17 -21.12
C ARG A 81 -5.01 6.83 -21.76
N VAL A 82 -5.91 7.79 -21.74
CA VAL A 82 -7.26 7.61 -22.27
C VAL A 82 -7.51 8.71 -23.28
N HIS A 83 -8.03 8.34 -24.44
CA HIS A 83 -8.35 9.33 -25.48
C HIS A 83 -9.65 10.04 -25.13
N ASN A 84 -9.52 11.31 -24.79
CA ASN A 84 -10.67 12.15 -24.44
C ASN A 84 -10.33 13.58 -24.80
N PRO A 85 -10.45 13.94 -26.11
CA PRO A 85 -9.96 15.24 -26.55
C PRO A 85 -10.75 16.41 -26.01
N HIS A 86 -11.95 16.19 -25.51
CA HIS A 86 -12.75 17.27 -24.95
C HIS A 86 -12.48 17.53 -23.48
N HIS A 87 -11.62 16.72 -22.86
CA HIS A 87 -11.30 16.90 -21.45
C HIS A 87 -10.39 18.12 -21.29
N PRO A 88 -10.62 18.94 -20.24
CA PRO A 88 -9.78 20.14 -20.05
C PRO A 88 -8.29 19.83 -19.88
N SER A 89 -7.96 18.62 -19.42
CA SER A 89 -6.57 18.22 -19.21
C SER A 89 -6.01 17.40 -20.35
N ALA A 90 -6.70 17.32 -21.48
CA ALA A 90 -6.21 16.57 -22.63
C ALA A 90 -4.98 17.26 -23.22
N ASP A 91 -4.02 16.43 -23.66
CA ASP A 91 -2.82 16.97 -24.31
C ASP A 91 -3.12 17.33 -25.77
N GLY A 92 -2.08 17.70 -26.49
CA GLY A 92 -2.24 18.12 -27.88
C GLY A 92 -2.75 17.03 -28.80
N GLU A 93 -2.59 15.77 -28.40
CA GLU A 93 -3.08 14.64 -29.16
C GLU A 93 -4.43 14.15 -28.71
N GLY A 94 -5.02 14.78 -27.70
CA GLY A 94 -6.33 14.42 -27.20
C GLY A 94 -6.33 13.33 -26.15
N TYR A 95 -5.20 13.08 -25.50
CA TYR A 95 -5.11 12.07 -24.46
C TYR A 95 -5.03 12.68 -23.09
N VAL A 96 -5.67 12.02 -22.14
CA VAL A 96 -5.63 12.35 -20.71
C VAL A 96 -4.87 11.25 -20.01
N THR A 97 -3.91 11.62 -19.16
CA THR A 97 -3.14 10.66 -18.40
C THR A 97 -3.73 10.54 -17.00
N HIS A 98 -4.23 9.37 -16.68
CA HIS A 98 -4.75 9.05 -15.36
C HIS A 98 -3.64 8.46 -14.50
N SER A 99 -3.97 8.19 -13.25
CA SER A 99 -3.02 7.54 -12.35
C SER A 99 -2.67 6.15 -12.87
N ASN A 100 -1.61 5.57 -12.32
CA ASN A 100 -1.27 4.18 -12.62
C ASN A 100 -1.87 3.20 -11.62
N VAL A 101 -2.86 3.64 -10.85
CA VAL A 101 -3.55 2.78 -9.89
C VAL A 101 -4.48 1.85 -10.64
N ASN A 102 -4.46 0.58 -10.26
CA ASN A 102 -5.43 -0.41 -10.73
C ASN A 102 -6.47 -0.59 -9.63
N PRO A 103 -7.69 -0.06 -9.79
CA PRO A 103 -8.67 -0.11 -8.69
C PRO A 103 -9.01 -1.52 -8.25
N VAL A 104 -9.07 -2.47 -9.19
CA VAL A 104 -9.39 -3.84 -8.83
C VAL A 104 -8.30 -4.44 -7.94
N GLU A 105 -7.04 -4.18 -8.30
CA GLU A 105 -5.93 -4.66 -7.52
C GLU A 105 -5.92 -4.05 -6.12
N GLU A 106 -6.24 -2.76 -6.02
CA GLU A 106 -6.31 -2.10 -4.72
C GLU A 106 -7.43 -2.64 -3.87
N MET A 107 -8.56 -2.96 -4.49
CA MET A 107 -9.66 -3.56 -3.76
C MET A 107 -9.28 -4.92 -3.21
N VAL A 108 -8.55 -5.71 -4.00
CA VAL A 108 -8.06 -7.00 -3.52
C VAL A 108 -7.10 -6.81 -2.37
N ASN A 109 -6.22 -5.83 -2.46
CA ASN A 109 -5.27 -5.55 -1.38
C ASN A 109 -5.99 -5.14 -0.11
N MET A 110 -7.12 -4.46 -0.24
CA MET A 110 -7.90 -4.06 0.92
C MET A 110 -8.59 -5.23 1.60
N ILE A 111 -9.09 -6.17 0.81
CA ILE A 111 -9.90 -7.26 1.33
C ILE A 111 -9.03 -8.42 1.81
N SER A 112 -7.94 -8.70 1.10
CA SER A 112 -7.19 -9.92 1.33
C SER A 112 -5.69 -9.64 1.39
N PRO A 113 -5.22 -9.03 2.47
CA PRO A 113 -3.79 -8.76 2.62
C PRO A 113 -2.95 -10.03 2.62
N ARG A 114 -3.54 -11.18 2.94
CA ARG A 114 -2.81 -12.43 2.99
C ARG A 114 -2.38 -12.93 1.63
N ALA A 115 -2.96 -12.38 0.57
CA ALA A 115 -2.56 -12.78 -0.76
C ALA A 115 -1.08 -12.51 -1.01
N LEU A 116 -0.53 -11.52 -0.34
CA LEU A 116 0.87 -11.16 -0.53
C LEU A 116 1.82 -12.16 0.12
N THR A 117 1.40 -12.76 1.22
CA THR A 117 2.26 -13.70 1.92
C THR A 117 2.18 -15.10 1.35
N ARG A 118 1.12 -15.41 0.63
CA ARG A 118 0.95 -16.75 0.09
C ARG A 118 1.99 -17.12 -0.93
N THR A 119 2.47 -16.15 -1.66
CA THR A 119 3.41 -16.44 -2.73
C THR A 119 4.73 -16.98 -2.20
N THR A 120 5.11 -16.60 -1.00
CA THR A 120 6.37 -17.04 -0.44
C THR A 120 6.28 -18.42 0.16
N SER A 121 5.09 -18.92 0.43
CA SER A 121 4.94 -20.24 1.03
C SER A 121 5.02 -21.36 0.00
N ARG A 122 4.99 -21.03 -1.26
CA ARG A 122 5.14 -22.04 -2.29
C ARG A 122 6.57 -22.50 -2.38
N SER A 123 6.78 -23.73 -2.44
CA SER A 123 8.15 -24.24 -2.50
C SER A 123 8.24 -25.51 -3.32
#